data_5f64904ec856b77c2af13cdaefcdd858
#
_entry.id   5f64904ec856b77c2af13cdaefcdd858
#
_cell.length_a   1.000
_cell.length_b   1.000
_cell.length_c   1.000
_cell.angle_alpha   90.00
_cell.angle_beta   90.00
_cell.angle_gamma   90.00
#
_symmetry.space_group_name_H-M   'P 1'
#
loop_
_entity.id
_entity.type
_entity.pdbx_description
1 polymer ?
#
loop_
_entity_poly.entity_id
_entity_poly.type
_entity_poly.pdbx_seq_one_letter_code
_entity_poly.pdbx_strand_id
1 'polypeptide(L)'
;MQVAAFAKFTGNEKMMDFCSDRYKNVLLPNQMAADGSFPRETRRTKPYGYSIFNLDAMATLCQVLSTKENNLWEYETTDGKSIKKGIAFLYPFIVDKTKWPFQKDVMYWDEWPVAQPFLVFGAMAFNNKEYLDIWKQLEHDPKVDEVIRNLPVRNPLIW
;
A
#
# COMPACT_ATOMS: atom_id res chain seq x y z
N MET A 1 10.15 3.32 -4.40
CA MET A 1 9.63 4.34 -3.49
C MET A 1 10.65 5.46 -3.24
N GLN A 2 11.82 5.22 -2.65
CA GLN A 2 12.82 6.27 -2.38
C GLN A 2 13.18 7.12 -3.61
N VAL A 3 13.47 6.49 -4.76
CA VAL A 3 13.78 7.19 -6.01
C VAL A 3 12.66 8.14 -6.42
N ALA A 4 11.39 7.71 -6.31
CA ALA A 4 10.24 8.56 -6.62
C ALA A 4 10.13 9.77 -5.67
N ALA A 5 10.33 9.54 -4.36
CA ALA A 5 10.30 10.62 -3.38
C ALA A 5 11.41 11.66 -3.61
N PHE A 6 12.65 11.22 -3.88
CA PHE A 6 13.75 12.12 -4.22
C PHE A 6 13.53 12.85 -5.55
N ALA A 7 12.98 12.15 -6.57
CA ALA A 7 12.66 12.77 -7.86
C ALA A 7 11.64 13.91 -7.68
N LYS A 8 10.59 13.67 -6.89
CA LYS A 8 9.59 14.70 -6.57
C LYS A 8 10.21 15.87 -5.81
N PHE A 9 11.00 15.58 -4.76
CA PHE A 9 11.66 16.60 -3.96
C PHE A 9 12.60 17.49 -4.78
N THR A 10 13.32 16.93 -5.75
CA THR A 10 14.27 17.65 -6.61
C THR A 10 13.65 18.22 -7.88
N GLY A 11 12.35 18.01 -8.12
CA GLY A 11 11.68 18.42 -9.36
C GLY A 11 12.17 17.68 -10.60
N ASN A 12 12.72 16.46 -10.46
CA ASN A 12 13.23 15.68 -11.57
C ASN A 12 12.09 14.94 -12.31
N GLU A 13 11.42 15.64 -13.23
CA GLU A 13 10.28 15.12 -13.99
C GLU A 13 10.61 13.82 -14.74
N LYS A 14 11.77 13.77 -15.41
CA LYS A 14 12.20 12.58 -16.16
C LYS A 14 12.28 11.33 -15.27
N MET A 15 12.74 11.50 -14.04
CA MET A 15 12.81 10.39 -13.08
C MET A 15 11.45 10.05 -12.49
N MET A 16 10.56 11.03 -12.34
CA MET A 16 9.17 10.78 -11.94
C MET A 16 8.42 9.98 -12.99
N ASP A 17 8.56 10.34 -14.28
CA ASP A 17 7.99 9.60 -15.41
C ASP A 17 8.51 8.17 -15.44
N PHE A 18 9.83 7.98 -15.32
CA PHE A 18 10.44 6.65 -15.23
C PHE A 18 9.85 5.81 -14.08
N CYS A 19 9.67 6.40 -12.90
CA CYS A 19 9.09 5.70 -11.76
C CYS A 19 7.62 5.34 -12.00
N SER A 20 6.86 6.24 -12.63
CA SER A 20 5.46 6.02 -12.99
C SER A 20 5.30 4.89 -14.01
N ASP A 21 6.11 4.91 -15.05
CA ASP A 21 6.13 3.85 -16.08
C ASP A 21 6.52 2.50 -15.46
N ARG A 22 7.50 2.51 -14.57
CA ARG A 22 7.90 1.30 -13.86
C ARG A 22 6.81 0.76 -12.93
N TYR A 23 6.07 1.64 -12.26
CA TYR A 23 4.90 1.24 -11.46
C TYR A 23 3.87 0.53 -12.33
N LYS A 24 3.47 1.15 -13.46
CA LYS A 24 2.44 0.64 -14.36
C LYS A 24 2.82 -0.66 -15.06
N ASN A 25 4.05 -0.71 -15.59
CA ASN A 25 4.45 -1.75 -16.53
C ASN A 25 5.25 -2.88 -15.87
N VAL A 26 5.75 -2.69 -14.65
CA VAL A 26 6.59 -3.68 -13.98
C VAL A 26 6.07 -4.04 -12.59
N LEU A 27 5.89 -3.05 -11.70
CA LEU A 27 5.59 -3.36 -10.29
C LEU A 27 4.19 -3.93 -10.14
N LEU A 28 3.18 -3.19 -10.56
CA LEU A 28 1.78 -3.62 -10.42
C LEU A 28 1.50 -4.95 -11.12
N PRO A 29 1.85 -5.14 -12.41
CA PRO A 29 1.57 -6.41 -13.10
C PRO A 29 2.26 -7.63 -12.49
N ASN A 30 3.49 -7.47 -11.97
CA ASN A 30 4.30 -8.59 -11.49
C ASN A 30 4.13 -8.93 -10.01
N GLN A 31 3.61 -8.00 -9.21
CA GLN A 31 3.47 -8.21 -7.77
C GLN A 31 2.05 -8.55 -7.35
N MET A 32 1.04 -8.06 -8.07
CA MET A 32 -0.36 -8.26 -7.76
C MET A 32 -0.99 -9.33 -8.66
N ALA A 33 -1.85 -10.16 -8.09
CA ALA A 33 -2.74 -11.04 -8.84
C ALA A 33 -4.05 -10.32 -9.22
N ALA A 34 -4.86 -10.94 -10.10
CA ALA A 34 -6.11 -10.34 -10.59
C ALA A 34 -7.17 -10.11 -9.48
N ASP A 35 -7.08 -10.87 -8.38
CA ASP A 35 -7.93 -10.71 -7.19
C ASP A 35 -7.44 -9.62 -6.22
N GLY A 36 -6.32 -8.97 -6.51
CA GLY A 36 -5.69 -7.96 -5.64
C GLY A 36 -4.71 -8.51 -4.61
N SER A 37 -4.57 -9.82 -4.50
CA SER A 37 -3.59 -10.45 -3.60
C SER A 37 -2.15 -10.27 -4.07
N PHE A 38 -1.19 -10.57 -3.17
CA PHE A 38 0.25 -10.52 -3.44
C PHE A 38 0.88 -11.91 -3.34
N PRO A 39 0.83 -12.75 -4.40
CA PRO A 39 1.21 -14.17 -4.33
C PRO A 39 2.66 -14.42 -3.89
N ARG A 40 3.56 -13.47 -4.12
CA ARG A 40 4.96 -13.57 -3.67
C ARG A 40 5.07 -13.36 -2.17
N GLU A 41 4.22 -12.50 -1.59
CA GLU A 41 4.22 -12.20 -0.16
C GLU A 41 3.43 -13.26 0.63
N THR A 42 2.31 -13.73 0.09
CA THR A 42 1.47 -14.75 0.76
C THR A 42 2.13 -16.12 0.91
N ARG A 43 3.24 -16.38 0.20
CA ARG A 43 4.06 -17.61 0.30
C ARG A 43 5.23 -17.47 1.29
N ARG A 44 5.42 -16.30 1.88
CA ARG A 44 6.53 -16.04 2.80
C ARG A 44 6.16 -16.40 4.25
N THR A 45 7.13 -16.27 5.16
CA THR A 45 6.96 -16.57 6.59
C THR A 45 6.09 -15.56 7.34
N LYS A 46 5.95 -14.34 6.82
CA LYS A 46 5.08 -13.28 7.37
C LYS A 46 4.14 -12.76 6.28
N PRO A 47 3.21 -13.60 5.78
CA PRO A 47 2.41 -13.28 4.61
C PRO A 47 1.48 -12.08 4.81
N TYR A 48 0.95 -11.87 6.01
CA TYR A 48 0.08 -10.75 6.33
C TYR A 48 0.87 -9.44 6.38
N GLY A 49 1.90 -9.35 7.22
CA GLY A 49 2.72 -8.14 7.35
C GLY A 49 3.42 -7.76 6.04
N TYR A 50 3.91 -8.73 5.27
CA TYR A 50 4.53 -8.44 3.97
C TYR A 50 3.52 -7.98 2.91
N SER A 51 2.29 -8.50 2.92
CA SER A 51 1.23 -8.01 2.02
C SER A 51 0.84 -6.58 2.34
N ILE A 52 0.69 -6.25 3.62
CA ILE A 52 0.45 -4.88 4.10
C ILE A 52 1.60 -3.96 3.67
N PHE A 53 2.85 -4.32 3.96
CA PHE A 53 4.02 -3.51 3.60
C PHE A 53 4.12 -3.25 2.08
N ASN A 54 3.84 -4.28 1.26
CA ASN A 54 3.87 -4.12 -0.18
C ASN A 54 2.76 -3.16 -0.67
N LEU A 55 1.54 -3.29 -0.13
CA LEU A 55 0.44 -2.39 -0.47
C LEU A 55 0.71 -0.95 -0.03
N ASP A 56 1.28 -0.74 1.17
CA ASP A 56 1.67 0.59 1.64
C ASP A 56 2.72 1.25 0.72
N ALA A 57 3.71 0.47 0.29
CA ALA A 57 4.73 0.95 -0.64
C ALA A 57 4.12 1.34 -2.01
N MET A 58 3.16 0.56 -2.50
CA MET A 58 2.45 0.85 -3.75
C MET A 58 1.54 2.08 -3.61
N ALA A 59 0.79 2.20 -2.52
CA ALA A 59 -0.05 3.36 -2.24
C ALA A 59 0.78 4.64 -2.08
N THR A 60 1.94 4.55 -1.43
CA THR A 60 2.89 5.67 -1.34
C THR A 60 3.41 6.09 -2.72
N LEU A 61 3.68 5.14 -3.64
CA LEU A 61 4.02 5.48 -5.02
C LEU A 61 2.87 6.20 -5.74
N CYS A 62 1.63 5.73 -5.57
CA CYS A 62 0.47 6.42 -6.12
C CYS A 62 0.37 7.86 -5.58
N GLN A 63 0.57 8.06 -4.27
CA GLN A 63 0.52 9.38 -3.64
C GLN A 63 1.62 10.33 -4.13
N VAL A 64 2.83 9.81 -4.32
CA VAL A 64 3.99 10.61 -4.75
C VAL A 64 3.93 10.98 -6.24
N LEU A 65 3.53 10.02 -7.09
CA LEU A 65 3.68 10.11 -8.54
C LEU A 65 2.42 10.54 -9.30
N SER A 66 1.23 10.51 -8.66
CA SER A 66 0.00 10.93 -9.33
C SER A 66 0.01 12.42 -9.65
N THR A 67 -0.42 12.76 -10.86
CA THR A 67 -0.73 14.10 -11.33
C THR A 67 -2.16 14.13 -11.87
N LYS A 68 -2.64 15.28 -12.33
CA LYS A 68 -3.95 15.40 -12.99
C LYS A 68 -3.99 14.62 -14.31
N GLU A 69 -2.87 14.61 -15.03
CA GLU A 69 -2.72 13.97 -16.34
C GLU A 69 -2.37 12.48 -16.23
N ASN A 70 -1.81 12.06 -15.09
CA ASN A 70 -1.33 10.70 -14.87
C ASN A 70 -1.68 10.23 -13.45
N ASN A 71 -2.94 9.86 -13.24
CA ASN A 71 -3.44 9.45 -11.93
C ASN A 71 -3.25 7.93 -11.70
N LEU A 72 -2.25 7.56 -10.90
CA LEU A 72 -1.98 6.15 -10.59
C LEU A 72 -3.02 5.50 -9.69
N TRP A 73 -3.84 6.28 -8.98
CA TRP A 73 -4.96 5.77 -8.20
C TRP A 73 -6.08 5.21 -9.08
N GLU A 74 -6.23 5.75 -10.30
CA GLU A 74 -7.22 5.31 -11.28
C GLU A 74 -6.67 4.31 -12.29
N TYR A 75 -5.34 4.10 -12.30
CA TYR A 75 -4.71 3.21 -13.26
C TYR A 75 -5.10 1.75 -13.00
N GLU A 76 -5.50 1.09 -14.07
CA GLU A 76 -5.80 -0.35 -14.10
C GLU A 76 -5.08 -1.00 -15.29
N THR A 77 -4.51 -2.17 -15.07
CA THR A 77 -3.90 -2.98 -16.14
C THR A 77 -4.99 -3.63 -17.00
N THR A 78 -4.64 -4.11 -18.19
CA THR A 78 -5.58 -4.80 -19.10
C THR A 78 -6.22 -6.06 -18.49
N ASP A 79 -5.54 -6.70 -17.52
CA ASP A 79 -6.05 -7.84 -16.77
C ASP A 79 -6.69 -7.42 -15.43
N GLY A 80 -6.98 -6.14 -15.27
CA GLY A 80 -7.80 -5.59 -14.18
C GLY A 80 -7.08 -5.43 -12.84
N LYS A 81 -5.75 -5.40 -12.77
CA LYS A 81 -5.00 -5.11 -11.55
C LYS A 81 -4.94 -3.61 -11.31
N SER A 82 -5.17 -3.19 -10.06
CA SER A 82 -5.13 -1.78 -9.67
C SER A 82 -4.87 -1.65 -8.17
N ILE A 83 -4.37 -0.50 -7.74
CA ILE A 83 -4.19 -0.22 -6.31
C ILE A 83 -5.52 -0.36 -5.55
N LYS A 84 -6.64 0.02 -6.17
CA LYS A 84 -7.98 -0.13 -5.62
C LYS A 84 -8.32 -1.59 -5.31
N LYS A 85 -7.95 -2.54 -6.20
CA LYS A 85 -8.13 -3.98 -5.95
C LYS A 85 -7.24 -4.49 -4.82
N GLY A 86 -6.00 -4.02 -4.73
CA GLY A 86 -5.11 -4.38 -3.62
C GLY A 86 -5.67 -3.94 -2.27
N ILE A 87 -6.22 -2.72 -2.20
CA ILE A 87 -6.89 -2.23 -0.99
C ILE A 87 -8.16 -3.07 -0.71
N ALA A 88 -9.01 -3.30 -1.70
CA ALA A 88 -10.22 -4.09 -1.55
C ALA A 88 -9.93 -5.53 -1.08
N PHE A 89 -8.83 -6.13 -1.53
CA PHE A 89 -8.39 -7.45 -1.08
C PHE A 89 -7.98 -7.44 0.40
N LEU A 90 -7.14 -6.49 0.84
CA LEU A 90 -6.62 -6.47 2.22
C LEU A 90 -7.60 -5.89 3.24
N TYR A 91 -8.46 -4.97 2.85
CA TYR A 91 -9.36 -4.25 3.75
C TYR A 91 -10.20 -5.14 4.68
N PRO A 92 -10.86 -6.23 4.21
CA PRO A 92 -11.60 -7.12 5.09
C PRO A 92 -10.77 -7.73 6.22
N PHE A 93 -9.48 -7.96 5.98
CA PHE A 93 -8.55 -8.55 6.94
C PHE A 93 -7.89 -7.49 7.85
N ILE A 94 -7.96 -6.22 7.48
CA ILE A 94 -7.64 -5.10 8.38
C ILE A 94 -8.80 -4.92 9.38
N VAL A 95 -10.04 -5.00 8.93
CA VAL A 95 -11.25 -4.91 9.77
C VAL A 95 -11.37 -6.11 10.70
N ASP A 96 -11.12 -7.30 10.19
CA ASP A 96 -11.21 -8.56 10.93
C ASP A 96 -10.08 -9.52 10.51
N LYS A 97 -8.97 -9.44 11.23
CA LYS A 97 -7.78 -10.26 10.97
C LYS A 97 -8.05 -11.77 11.10
N THR A 98 -9.08 -12.18 11.83
CA THR A 98 -9.43 -13.59 11.99
C THR A 98 -9.85 -14.25 10.67
N LYS A 99 -10.27 -13.45 9.69
CA LYS A 99 -10.65 -13.90 8.34
C LYS A 99 -9.48 -14.08 7.38
N TRP A 100 -8.23 -13.80 7.83
CA TRP A 100 -7.04 -13.97 6.96
C TRP A 100 -6.94 -15.40 6.43
N PRO A 101 -6.93 -15.60 5.08
CA PRO A 101 -7.09 -16.94 4.50
C PRO A 101 -5.78 -17.72 4.38
N PHE A 102 -4.64 -17.11 4.69
CA PHE A 102 -3.33 -17.74 4.62
C PHE A 102 -2.80 -18.06 6.01
N GLN A 103 -1.59 -18.64 6.07
CA GLN A 103 -0.94 -18.86 7.36
C GLN A 103 -0.74 -17.54 8.12
N LYS A 104 -0.73 -17.61 9.45
CA LYS A 104 -0.36 -16.49 10.30
C LYS A 104 1.12 -16.18 10.14
N ASP A 105 1.48 -14.92 10.32
CA ASP A 105 2.89 -14.52 10.41
C ASP A 105 3.56 -15.27 11.56
N VAL A 106 4.74 -15.84 11.31
CA VAL A 106 5.50 -16.58 12.34
C VAL A 106 6.00 -15.67 13.47
N MET A 107 6.06 -14.35 13.24
CA MET A 107 6.44 -13.33 14.21
C MET A 107 5.61 -12.07 13.93
N TYR A 108 5.36 -11.30 14.97
CA TYR A 108 4.67 -9.99 14.91
C TYR A 108 3.22 -10.05 14.41
N TRP A 109 2.59 -11.23 14.46
CA TRP A 109 1.18 -11.36 14.06
C TRP A 109 0.27 -10.42 14.83
N ASP A 110 0.45 -10.31 16.14
CA ASP A 110 -0.43 -9.52 17.01
C ASP A 110 -0.14 -8.01 16.92
N GLU A 111 0.99 -7.62 16.35
CA GLU A 111 1.41 -6.23 16.18
C GLU A 111 0.81 -5.55 14.94
N TRP A 112 0.18 -6.32 14.06
CA TRP A 112 -0.52 -5.83 12.88
C TRP A 112 -2.04 -6.00 13.02
N PRO A 113 -2.87 -5.16 12.36
CA PRO A 113 -2.51 -3.95 11.61
C PRO A 113 -2.29 -2.74 12.52
N VAL A 114 -1.60 -1.73 12.01
CA VAL A 114 -1.52 -0.39 12.60
C VAL A 114 -2.15 0.64 11.65
N ALA A 115 -2.05 1.92 11.91
CA ALA A 115 -2.63 2.98 11.05
C ALA A 115 -1.91 3.06 9.68
N GLN A 116 -2.20 2.09 8.82
CA GLN A 116 -1.53 1.90 7.53
C GLN A 116 -1.75 3.09 6.58
N PRO A 117 -0.69 3.64 5.97
CA PRO A 117 -0.78 4.74 5.00
C PRO A 117 -1.74 4.48 3.84
N PHE A 118 -1.83 3.25 3.32
CA PHE A 118 -2.72 2.94 2.21
C PHE A 118 -4.20 3.20 2.52
N LEU A 119 -4.62 3.11 3.80
CA LEU A 119 -5.99 3.38 4.21
C LEU A 119 -6.33 4.87 4.09
N VAL A 120 -5.50 5.75 4.66
CA VAL A 120 -5.78 7.18 4.62
C VAL A 120 -5.57 7.75 3.20
N PHE A 121 -4.55 7.31 2.48
CA PHE A 121 -4.35 7.72 1.09
C PHE A 121 -5.47 7.22 0.18
N GLY A 122 -5.88 5.95 0.34
CA GLY A 122 -7.01 5.39 -0.40
C GLY A 122 -8.33 6.05 -0.03
N ALA A 123 -8.54 6.42 1.25
CA ALA A 123 -9.71 7.18 1.69
C ALA A 123 -9.82 8.51 0.95
N MET A 124 -8.70 9.24 0.84
CA MET A 124 -8.65 10.52 0.13
C MET A 124 -8.83 10.35 -1.39
N ALA A 125 -8.11 9.41 -1.99
CA ALA A 125 -8.13 9.19 -3.43
C ALA A 125 -9.49 8.72 -3.96
N PHE A 126 -10.20 7.90 -3.18
CA PHE A 126 -11.50 7.30 -3.58
C PHE A 126 -12.70 7.92 -2.87
N ASN A 127 -12.51 8.97 -2.08
CA ASN A 127 -13.55 9.56 -1.21
C ASN A 127 -14.28 8.49 -0.38
N ASN A 128 -13.52 7.57 0.22
CA ASN A 128 -14.04 6.43 0.97
C ASN A 128 -13.93 6.66 2.48
N LYS A 129 -15.06 6.99 3.10
CA LYS A 129 -15.14 7.27 4.54
C LYS A 129 -14.82 6.05 5.40
N GLU A 130 -15.16 4.83 4.97
CA GLU A 130 -14.93 3.61 5.74
C GLU A 130 -13.43 3.35 5.95
N TYR A 131 -12.59 3.59 4.93
CA TYR A 131 -11.14 3.46 5.05
C TYR A 131 -10.58 4.45 6.08
N LEU A 132 -11.10 5.69 6.08
CA LEU A 132 -10.68 6.71 7.02
C LEU A 132 -11.13 6.38 8.45
N ASP A 133 -12.36 5.88 8.63
CA ASP A 133 -12.91 5.55 9.94
C ASP A 133 -12.15 4.36 10.58
N ILE A 134 -11.79 3.35 9.80
CA ILE A 134 -10.93 2.25 10.27
C ILE A 134 -9.52 2.77 10.59
N TRP A 135 -8.92 3.56 9.71
CA TRP A 135 -7.58 4.13 9.95
C TRP A 135 -7.49 4.88 11.28
N LYS A 136 -8.52 5.67 11.64
CA LYS A 136 -8.58 6.41 12.91
C LYS A 136 -8.64 5.53 14.15
N GLN A 137 -9.11 4.28 14.03
CA GLN A 137 -9.24 3.34 15.15
C GLN A 137 -7.99 2.52 15.40
N LEU A 138 -7.09 2.47 14.42
CA LEU A 138 -5.85 1.70 14.51
C LEU A 138 -4.77 2.43 15.32
N GLU A 139 -3.73 1.69 15.75
CA GLU A 139 -2.58 2.24 16.48
C GLU A 139 -1.76 3.17 15.56
N HIS A 140 -1.56 4.42 15.99
CA HIS A 140 -0.83 5.44 15.25
C HIS A 140 0.63 5.60 15.66
N ASP A 141 1.01 5.09 16.83
CA ASP A 141 2.37 5.21 17.34
C ASP A 141 2.91 3.84 17.83
N PRO A 142 3.05 2.88 16.89
CA PRO A 142 3.53 1.54 17.22
C PRO A 142 4.91 1.62 17.89
N LYS A 143 5.15 0.73 18.89
CA LYS A 143 6.40 0.70 19.65
C LYS A 143 7.35 -0.41 19.22
N VAL A 144 6.88 -1.35 18.42
CA VAL A 144 7.67 -2.49 17.97
C VAL A 144 8.54 -2.09 16.77
N ASP A 145 9.86 -2.24 16.88
CA ASP A 145 10.83 -1.83 15.87
C ASP A 145 10.55 -2.41 14.47
N GLU A 146 10.09 -3.67 14.40
CA GLU A 146 9.72 -4.30 13.13
C GLU A 146 8.56 -3.56 12.44
N VAL A 147 7.54 -3.18 13.20
CA VAL A 147 6.37 -2.44 12.68
C VAL A 147 6.79 -1.04 12.24
N ILE A 148 7.55 -0.35 13.09
CA ILE A 148 8.10 0.99 12.82
C ILE A 148 8.91 1.01 11.53
N ARG A 149 9.80 0.02 11.36
CA ARG A 149 10.67 -0.11 10.19
C ARG A 149 9.90 -0.39 8.90
N ASN A 150 8.81 -1.12 9.00
CA ASN A 150 7.98 -1.52 7.84
C ASN A 150 6.83 -0.54 7.57
N LEU A 151 6.74 0.57 8.30
CA LEU A 151 5.77 1.62 8.03
C LEU A 151 6.41 2.70 7.15
N PRO A 152 6.12 2.73 5.84
CA PRO A 152 6.85 3.59 4.90
C PRO A 152 6.61 5.08 5.12
N VAL A 153 5.44 5.44 5.66
CA VAL A 153 5.06 6.82 5.99
C VAL A 153 4.41 6.83 7.36
N ARG A 154 5.08 7.44 8.34
CA ARG A 154 4.58 7.53 9.73
C ARG A 154 3.52 8.60 9.93
N ASN A 155 3.61 9.70 9.19
CA ASN A 155 2.73 10.85 9.32
C ASN A 155 2.06 11.15 7.96
N PRO A 156 1.12 10.30 7.51
CA PRO A 156 0.56 10.41 6.16
C PRO A 156 -0.25 11.69 5.93
N LEU A 157 -0.73 12.34 6.98
CA LEU A 157 -1.51 13.58 6.84
C LEU A 157 -0.70 14.81 6.43
N ILE A 158 0.63 14.72 6.42
CA ILE A 158 1.51 15.82 5.96
C ILE A 158 2.01 15.61 4.52
N TRP A 159 1.55 14.59 3.85
CA TRP A 159 1.88 14.22 2.46
C TRP A 159 0.71 14.60 1.53
#